data_4d28a3709889a8881784f58be89ffe21
#
_entry.id   4d28a3709889a8881784f58be89ffe21
#
_cell.length_a   1.000
_cell.length_b   1.000
_cell.length_c   1.000
_cell.angle_alpha   90.00
_cell.angle_beta   90.00
_cell.angle_gamma   90.00
#
_symmetry.space_group_name_H-M   'P 1'
#
loop_
_entity.id
_entity.type
_entity.pdbx_description
1 polymer ?
#
loop_
_entity_poly.entity_id
_entity_poly.type
_entity_poly.pdbx_seq_one_letter_code
_entity_poly.pdbx_strand_id
1 'polypeptide(L)'
;MARPSGDEIRRIIKRSYELWNADDKDAWISHWKSVTPGLHTLEDPVGTPPKVGWDILAELWDRTGRERLHIAVERIIVCGNEGAAVCRNEGTVKGSRLVIESVDTYRFTEDGSTHVRSFWQIPEGLPYGEWTAVTGSG
;
A
#
# COMPACT_ATOMS: atom_id res chain seq x y z
N MET A 1 16.22 -15.77 -7.16
CA MET A 1 15.17 -16.02 -6.19
C MET A 1 13.85 -16.29 -6.92
N ALA A 2 13.12 -17.28 -6.49
CA ALA A 2 11.82 -17.58 -7.10
C ALA A 2 10.77 -16.54 -6.68
N ARG A 3 9.88 -16.22 -7.59
CA ARG A 3 8.71 -15.42 -7.29
C ARG A 3 7.79 -16.21 -6.35
N PRO A 4 7.02 -15.52 -5.48
CA PRO A 4 6.04 -16.22 -4.66
C PRO A 4 4.96 -16.87 -5.53
N SER A 5 4.39 -17.97 -5.03
CA SER A 5 3.23 -18.62 -5.68
C SER A 5 1.98 -17.75 -5.56
N GLY A 6 0.94 -18.09 -6.33
CA GLY A 6 -0.33 -17.37 -6.23
C GLY A 6 -0.93 -17.40 -4.83
N ASP A 7 -0.86 -18.52 -4.14
CA ASP A 7 -1.35 -18.64 -2.77
C ASP A 7 -0.51 -17.79 -1.80
N GLU A 8 0.80 -17.75 -2.01
CA GLU A 8 1.68 -16.90 -1.21
C GLU A 8 1.38 -15.42 -1.45
N ILE A 9 1.19 -15.01 -2.71
CA ILE A 9 0.82 -13.63 -3.04
C ILE A 9 -0.45 -13.23 -2.30
N ARG A 10 -1.46 -14.08 -2.32
CA ARG A 10 -2.71 -13.81 -1.62
C ARG A 10 -2.48 -13.62 -0.12
N ARG A 11 -1.70 -14.49 0.50
CA ARG A 11 -1.37 -14.38 1.92
C ARG A 11 -0.58 -13.11 2.23
N ILE A 12 0.39 -12.77 1.39
CA ILE A 12 1.20 -11.56 1.57
C ILE A 12 0.32 -10.31 1.57
N ILE A 13 -0.54 -10.20 0.58
CA ILE A 13 -1.44 -9.05 0.43
C ILE A 13 -2.40 -8.97 1.62
N LYS A 14 -3.06 -10.08 1.95
CA LYS A 14 -3.99 -10.14 3.07
C LYS A 14 -3.33 -9.75 4.39
N ARG A 15 -2.15 -10.28 4.64
CA ARG A 15 -1.41 -10.01 5.88
C ARG A 15 -1.05 -8.52 6.00
N SER A 16 -0.69 -7.89 4.90
CA SER A 16 -0.38 -6.47 4.88
C SER A 16 -1.54 -5.62 5.43
N TYR A 17 -2.75 -5.89 4.98
CA TYR A 17 -3.92 -5.16 5.46
C TYR A 17 -4.26 -5.48 6.91
N GLU A 18 -4.11 -6.73 7.32
CA GLU A 18 -4.32 -7.11 8.71
C GLU A 18 -3.39 -6.33 9.65
N LEU A 19 -2.12 -6.21 9.29
CA LEU A 19 -1.14 -5.49 10.10
C LEU A 19 -1.38 -3.98 10.09
N TRP A 20 -1.79 -3.43 8.95
CA TRP A 20 -2.19 -2.03 8.86
C TRP A 20 -3.36 -1.75 9.81
N ASN A 21 -4.40 -2.57 9.75
CA ASN A 21 -5.59 -2.40 10.57
C ASN A 21 -5.34 -2.68 12.06
N ALA A 22 -4.33 -3.48 12.37
CA ALA A 22 -3.93 -3.75 13.76
C ALA A 22 -3.09 -2.62 14.38
N ASP A 23 -2.79 -1.57 13.62
CA ASP A 23 -1.98 -0.45 14.08
C ASP A 23 -0.56 -0.86 14.51
N ASP A 24 0.02 -1.82 13.79
CA ASP A 24 1.36 -2.32 14.09
C ASP A 24 2.33 -1.92 12.99
N LYS A 25 2.87 -0.72 13.11
CA LYS A 25 3.80 -0.14 12.14
C LYS A 25 5.02 -1.01 11.89
N ASP A 26 5.67 -1.43 12.96
CA ASP A 26 6.92 -2.17 12.84
C ASP A 26 6.69 -3.54 12.19
N ALA A 27 5.62 -4.22 12.56
CA ALA A 27 5.27 -5.50 11.96
C ALA A 27 4.86 -5.34 10.50
N TRP A 28 4.17 -4.26 10.15
CA TRP A 28 3.77 -3.97 8.77
C TRP A 28 5.00 -3.74 7.87
N ILE A 29 5.94 -2.93 8.32
CA ILE A 29 7.17 -2.68 7.57
C ILE A 29 8.03 -3.95 7.48
N SER A 30 8.18 -4.67 8.59
CA SER A 30 8.93 -5.93 8.64
C SER A 30 8.34 -6.98 7.71
N HIS A 31 7.02 -7.04 7.62
CA HIS A 31 6.33 -7.93 6.70
C HIS A 31 6.75 -7.68 5.25
N TRP A 32 6.70 -6.42 4.81
CA TRP A 32 7.10 -6.07 3.45
C TRP A 32 8.57 -6.33 3.20
N LYS A 33 9.43 -6.03 4.16
CA LYS A 33 10.86 -6.34 4.05
C LYS A 33 11.11 -7.83 3.91
N SER A 34 10.39 -8.65 4.65
CA SER A 34 10.58 -10.10 4.65
C SER A 34 10.24 -10.74 3.32
N VAL A 35 9.33 -10.15 2.55
CA VAL A 35 8.87 -10.67 1.26
C VAL A 35 9.48 -9.94 0.07
N THR A 36 10.31 -8.94 0.30
CA THR A 36 10.90 -8.11 -0.75
C THR A 36 12.41 -7.98 -0.55
N PRO A 37 13.20 -8.98 -0.94
CA PRO A 37 14.66 -8.87 -0.86
C PRO A 37 15.25 -7.83 -1.82
N GLY A 38 14.52 -7.44 -2.84
CA GLY A 38 14.91 -6.41 -3.80
C GLY A 38 14.38 -5.02 -3.45
N LEU A 39 13.94 -4.29 -4.45
CA LEU A 39 13.41 -2.94 -4.28
C LEU A 39 11.91 -2.96 -4.03
N HIS A 40 11.45 -2.06 -3.19
CA HIS A 40 10.03 -1.78 -3.00
C HIS A 40 9.71 -0.45 -3.64
N THR A 41 8.73 -0.42 -4.55
CA THR A 41 8.27 0.81 -5.19
C THR A 41 6.78 1.01 -4.95
N LEU A 42 6.37 2.27 -4.86
CA LEU A 42 4.99 2.64 -4.57
C LEU A 42 4.56 3.83 -5.42
N GLU A 43 3.50 3.64 -6.21
CA GLU A 43 2.75 4.74 -6.81
C GLU A 43 1.42 4.85 -6.06
N ASP A 44 1.23 5.95 -5.34
CA ASP A 44 0.08 6.11 -4.47
C ASP A 44 -0.36 7.59 -4.40
N PRO A 45 -1.42 7.97 -5.09
CA PRO A 45 -2.11 7.20 -6.13
C PRO A 45 -1.34 7.12 -7.44
N VAL A 46 -1.80 6.23 -8.33
CA VAL A 46 -1.25 6.12 -9.69
C VAL A 46 -1.33 7.47 -10.39
N GLY A 47 -0.26 7.81 -11.11
CA GLY A 47 -0.12 9.13 -11.75
C GLY A 47 0.78 10.07 -10.98
N THR A 48 1.12 9.76 -9.74
CA THR A 48 2.14 10.48 -8.97
C THR A 48 3.51 9.82 -9.19
N PRO A 49 4.62 10.55 -8.94
CA PRO A 49 5.94 9.97 -9.12
C PRO A 49 6.13 8.70 -8.26
N PRO A 50 6.72 7.64 -8.81
CA PRO A 50 7.01 6.44 -8.03
C PRO A 50 7.92 6.75 -6.86
N LYS A 51 7.61 6.15 -5.71
CA LYS A 51 8.38 6.27 -4.48
C LYS A 51 9.13 4.97 -4.28
N VAL A 52 10.41 5.06 -3.92
CA VAL A 52 11.29 3.89 -3.83
C VAL A 52 11.92 3.82 -2.45
N GLY A 53 11.92 2.62 -1.87
CA GLY A 53 12.64 2.33 -0.64
C GLY A 53 11.73 2.17 0.57
N TRP A 54 12.34 1.85 1.70
CA TRP A 54 11.62 1.51 2.93
C TRP A 54 11.17 2.73 3.72
N ASP A 55 11.90 3.82 3.61
CA ASP A 55 11.53 5.07 4.29
C ASP A 55 10.17 5.58 3.86
N ILE A 56 9.79 5.26 2.63
CA ILE A 56 8.49 5.66 2.08
C ILE A 56 7.34 4.98 2.82
N LEU A 57 7.49 3.72 3.22
CA LEU A 57 6.45 3.03 3.99
C LEU A 57 6.29 3.65 5.38
N ALA A 58 7.40 3.98 6.04
CA ALA A 58 7.36 4.66 7.33
C ALA A 58 6.70 6.04 7.19
N GLU A 59 7.04 6.78 6.14
CA GLU A 59 6.45 8.09 5.87
C GLU A 59 4.95 7.99 5.57
N LEU A 60 4.54 7.01 4.79
CA LEU A 60 3.12 6.77 4.52
C LEU A 60 2.36 6.53 5.82
N TRP A 61 2.88 5.66 6.67
CA TRP A 61 2.28 5.38 7.97
C TRP A 61 2.14 6.63 8.82
N ASP A 62 3.22 7.40 8.92
CA ASP A 62 3.27 8.58 9.78
C ASP A 62 2.36 9.71 9.27
N ARG A 63 2.25 9.87 7.96
CA ARG A 63 1.38 10.89 7.36
C ARG A 63 -0.10 10.62 7.57
N THR A 64 -0.49 9.35 7.59
CA THR A 64 -1.87 8.98 7.90
C THR A 64 -2.17 9.07 9.40
N GLY A 65 -1.14 8.93 10.24
CA GLY A 65 -1.18 9.23 11.67
C GLY A 65 -2.37 8.61 12.41
N ARG A 66 -2.93 9.40 13.32
CA ARG A 66 -4.06 8.97 14.15
C ARG A 66 -5.35 8.83 13.35
N GLU A 67 -5.43 9.50 12.22
CA GLU A 67 -6.60 9.49 11.35
C GLU A 67 -6.49 8.43 10.27
N ARG A 68 -5.60 7.44 10.51
CA ARG A 68 -5.36 6.37 9.54
C ARG A 68 -6.64 5.62 9.21
N LEU A 69 -6.84 5.43 7.92
CA LEU A 69 -8.02 4.76 7.43
C LEU A 69 -7.96 3.26 7.75
N HIS A 70 -9.09 2.71 8.16
CA HIS A 70 -9.28 1.26 8.23
C HIS A 70 -9.52 0.74 6.80
N ILE A 71 -8.82 -0.30 6.41
CA ILE A 71 -8.92 -0.86 5.07
C ILE A 71 -9.71 -2.16 5.11
N ALA A 72 -10.92 -2.12 4.57
CA ALA A 72 -11.73 -3.32 4.39
C ALA A 72 -11.43 -3.89 3.01
N VAL A 73 -10.88 -5.10 2.98
CA VAL A 73 -10.56 -5.80 1.74
C VAL A 73 -11.80 -6.55 1.28
N GLU A 74 -12.38 -6.17 0.15
CA GLU A 74 -13.56 -6.81 -0.39
C GLU A 74 -13.21 -8.09 -1.15
N ARG A 75 -12.12 -8.06 -1.92
CA ARG A 75 -11.60 -9.24 -2.62
C ARG A 75 -10.15 -9.03 -3.04
N ILE A 76 -9.48 -10.17 -3.23
CA ILE A 76 -8.12 -10.24 -3.77
C ILE A 76 -8.14 -11.16 -4.97
N ILE A 77 -7.64 -10.68 -6.09
CA ILE A 77 -7.53 -11.45 -7.32
C ILE A 77 -6.05 -11.62 -7.63
N VAL A 78 -5.62 -12.84 -7.85
CA VAL A 78 -4.21 -13.13 -8.16
C VAL A 78 -4.12 -13.73 -9.55
N CYS A 79 -3.19 -13.22 -10.34
CA CYS A 79 -2.93 -13.71 -11.69
C CYS A 79 -1.41 -13.65 -11.96
N GLY A 80 -0.81 -14.78 -12.28
CA GLY A 80 0.64 -14.83 -12.50
C GLY A 80 1.42 -14.39 -11.27
N ASN A 81 2.28 -13.41 -11.46
CA ASN A 81 3.09 -12.83 -10.39
C ASN A 81 2.49 -11.53 -9.81
N GLU A 82 1.21 -11.30 -10.04
CA GLU A 82 0.55 -10.08 -9.62
C GLU A 82 -0.72 -10.38 -8.81
N GLY A 83 -1.05 -9.45 -7.94
CA GLY A 83 -2.31 -9.47 -7.21
C GLY A 83 -2.97 -8.12 -7.24
N ALA A 84 -4.29 -8.11 -7.17
CA ALA A 84 -5.09 -6.91 -7.07
C ALA A 84 -6.05 -7.04 -5.89
N ALA A 85 -6.07 -6.03 -5.02
CA ALA A 85 -6.98 -5.98 -3.89
C ALA A 85 -7.99 -4.86 -4.10
N VAL A 86 -9.27 -5.20 -4.05
CA VAL A 86 -10.36 -4.22 -4.09
C VAL A 86 -10.70 -3.86 -2.65
N CYS A 87 -10.56 -2.59 -2.32
CA CYS A 87 -10.61 -2.13 -0.94
C CYS A 87 -11.57 -0.97 -0.75
N ARG A 88 -12.09 -0.89 0.47
CA ARG A 88 -12.85 0.25 0.95
C ARG A 88 -12.11 0.80 2.17
N ASN A 89 -11.66 2.04 2.05
CA ASN A 89 -10.90 2.71 3.08
C ASN A 89 -11.82 3.67 3.83
N GLU A 90 -11.95 3.49 5.12
CA GLU A 90 -12.89 4.28 5.93
C GLU A 90 -12.19 4.89 7.14
N GLY A 91 -12.54 6.11 7.47
CA GLY A 91 -12.04 6.77 8.66
C GLY A 91 -12.51 8.21 8.77
N THR A 92 -11.89 8.93 9.68
CA THR A 92 -12.17 10.33 9.91
C THR A 92 -10.89 11.12 9.63
N VAL A 93 -10.97 12.10 8.77
CA VAL A 93 -9.86 13.00 8.46
C VAL A 93 -10.30 14.42 8.75
N LYS A 94 -9.59 15.10 9.63
CA LYS A 94 -9.91 16.47 10.04
C LYS A 94 -11.37 16.65 10.47
N GLY A 95 -11.88 15.70 11.25
CA GLY A 95 -13.24 15.73 11.76
C GLY A 95 -14.32 15.29 10.79
N SER A 96 -13.98 15.00 9.55
CA SER A 96 -14.94 14.57 8.53
C SER A 96 -14.76 13.09 8.22
N ARG A 97 -15.89 12.39 8.11
CA ARG A 97 -15.86 10.98 7.69
C ARG A 97 -15.43 10.88 6.24
N LEU A 98 -14.51 9.97 5.98
CA LEU A 98 -13.98 9.72 4.66
C LEU A 98 -14.18 8.26 4.29
N VAL A 99 -14.63 8.03 3.06
CA VAL A 99 -14.71 6.70 2.47
C VAL A 99 -14.07 6.78 1.08
N ILE A 100 -13.04 5.98 0.87
CA ILE A 100 -12.34 5.93 -0.42
C ILE A 100 -12.34 4.50 -0.92
N GLU A 101 -12.86 4.29 -2.12
CA GLU A 101 -12.68 3.01 -2.81
C GLU A 101 -11.31 3.03 -3.48
N SER A 102 -10.58 1.91 -3.38
CA SER A 102 -9.30 1.77 -4.02
C SER A 102 -9.11 0.39 -4.62
N VAL A 103 -8.23 0.32 -5.60
CA VAL A 103 -7.70 -0.95 -6.10
C VAL A 103 -6.19 -0.86 -5.97
N ASP A 104 -5.62 -1.74 -5.18
CA ASP A 104 -4.17 -1.81 -4.99
C ASP A 104 -3.63 -3.00 -5.77
N THR A 105 -2.63 -2.76 -6.61
CA THR A 105 -1.99 -3.83 -7.37
C THR A 105 -0.58 -4.06 -6.85
N TYR A 106 -0.18 -5.33 -6.85
CA TYR A 106 1.09 -5.80 -6.32
C TYR A 106 1.76 -6.67 -7.36
N ARG A 107 2.94 -6.31 -7.82
CA ARG A 107 3.71 -7.14 -8.76
C ARG A 107 5.00 -7.59 -8.10
N PHE A 108 5.25 -8.89 -8.14
CA PHE A 108 6.44 -9.52 -7.56
C PHE A 108 7.35 -10.00 -8.69
N THR A 109 8.53 -9.43 -8.79
CA THR A 109 9.45 -9.73 -9.87
C THR A 109 10.49 -10.78 -9.47
N GLU A 110 11.15 -11.34 -10.46
CA GLU A 110 12.13 -12.43 -10.23
C GLU A 110 13.37 -11.97 -9.45
N ASP A 111 13.68 -10.68 -9.51
CA ASP A 111 14.78 -10.11 -8.75
C ASP A 111 14.43 -9.84 -7.26
N GLY A 112 13.25 -10.27 -6.83
CA GLY A 112 12.79 -10.07 -5.45
C GLY A 112 12.20 -8.72 -5.15
N SER A 113 11.89 -7.94 -6.17
CA SER A 113 11.28 -6.62 -6.00
C SER A 113 9.76 -6.70 -5.94
N THR A 114 9.16 -5.74 -5.25
CA THR A 114 7.71 -5.59 -5.17
C THR A 114 7.34 -4.20 -5.67
N HIS A 115 6.41 -4.14 -6.61
CA HIS A 115 5.90 -2.90 -7.17
C HIS A 115 4.43 -2.76 -6.82
N VAL A 116 4.12 -1.74 -6.03
CA VAL A 116 2.75 -1.47 -5.56
C VAL A 116 2.21 -0.25 -6.28
N ARG A 117 1.00 -0.37 -6.81
CA ARG A 117 0.29 0.74 -7.42
C ARG A 117 -1.10 0.83 -6.80
N SER A 118 -1.43 2.00 -6.28
CA SER A 118 -2.72 2.23 -5.64
C SER A 118 -3.57 3.14 -6.53
N PHE A 119 -4.74 2.66 -6.90
CA PHE A 119 -5.68 3.37 -7.76
C PHE A 119 -6.80 3.93 -6.89
N TRP A 120 -6.78 5.24 -6.69
CA TRP A 120 -7.84 5.96 -5.98
C TRP A 120 -7.82 7.42 -6.39
N GLN A 121 -8.94 8.08 -6.26
CA GLN A 121 -9.07 9.48 -6.58
C GLN A 121 -9.01 10.31 -5.31
N ILE A 122 -8.15 11.32 -5.31
CA ILE A 122 -8.02 12.23 -4.16
C ILE A 122 -9.32 13.02 -4.05
N PRO A 123 -10.04 12.92 -2.92
CA PRO A 123 -11.24 13.71 -2.72
C PRO A 123 -10.92 15.19 -2.69
N GLU A 124 -11.80 16.00 -3.28
CA GLU A 124 -11.65 17.44 -3.32
C GLU A 124 -11.64 18.01 -1.90
N GLY A 125 -10.73 18.93 -1.65
CA GLY A 125 -10.60 19.61 -0.37
C GLY A 125 -9.78 18.85 0.69
N LEU A 126 -9.26 17.67 0.38
CA LEU A 126 -8.40 16.95 1.31
C LEU A 126 -6.92 17.25 1.06
N PRO A 127 -6.13 17.36 2.15
CA PRO A 127 -4.74 17.79 2.06
C PRO A 127 -3.77 16.64 1.74
N TYR A 128 -4.06 15.85 0.73
CA TYR A 128 -3.16 14.80 0.29
C TYR A 128 -2.09 15.28 -0.71
N GLY A 129 -2.14 16.57 -1.08
CA GLY A 129 -1.20 17.12 -2.02
C GLY A 129 0.26 16.99 -1.59
N GLU A 130 0.55 17.12 -0.31
CA GLU A 130 1.90 16.94 0.21
C GLU A 130 2.43 15.53 -0.01
N TRP A 131 1.59 14.52 0.23
CA TRP A 131 1.97 13.13 -0.02
C TRP A 131 2.18 12.87 -1.50
N THR A 132 1.28 13.34 -2.35
CA THR A 132 1.38 13.11 -3.79
C THR A 132 2.56 13.84 -4.41
N ALA A 133 3.04 14.90 -3.78
CA ALA A 133 4.23 15.64 -4.23
C ALA A 133 5.53 14.95 -3.81
N VAL A 134 5.51 14.00 -2.87
CA VAL A 134 6.69 13.28 -2.44
C VAL A 134 7.13 12.32 -3.53
N THR A 135 8.36 12.46 -3.96
CA THR A 135 8.88 11.63 -5.06
C THR A 135 9.53 10.34 -4.62
N GLY A 136 9.89 10.22 -3.37
CA GLY A 136 10.63 9.06 -2.87
C GLY A 136 12.05 8.96 -3.39
N SER A 137 12.51 9.96 -4.09
CA SER A 137 13.85 10.01 -4.65
C SER A 137 14.82 10.77 -3.76
N GLY A 138 14.33 11.21 -2.66
CA GLY A 138 15.16 11.90 -1.69
C GLY A 138 15.92 10.95 -0.83
#